data_cf9fe8b0a1813ac5303e6672ce4a051b
#
_entry.id   cf9fe8b0a1813ac5303e6672ce4a051b
#
_cell.length_a   1.000
_cell.length_b   1.000
_cell.length_c   1.000
_cell.angle_alpha   90.00
_cell.angle_beta   90.00
_cell.angle_gamma   90.00
#
_symmetry.space_group_name_H-M   'P 1'
#
loop_
_entity.id
_entity.type
_entity.pdbx_description
1 polymer ?
#
loop_
_entity_poly.entity_id
_entity_poly.type
_entity_poly.pdbx_seq_one_letter_code
_entity_poly.pdbx_strand_id
1 'polypeptide(L)'
;MRTYEDLDSFQEWREEDKDDFTINVMKGLIMDGVRKANSGHPGGAMSSSDFAYILFSEYLSLDPDNPDWENRDRFVLSAGHESMLLYSLLFMSGKMTLDDLKSFRQFQSKTPGHPELEIPGVECTTGPLGQGVGMGIGMALAEVMLHHAFDHKSGESPLSHFTYILAGDGDLQEPVALGAAALAGHWGLGKLILYYDSNNAQISGNVGRADSTNYVGIFESMGWNVREIDGHNHEDIRNAIETAKVIDMPSLIIGKTTMAK
;
A
#
# COMPACT_ATOMS: atom_id res chain seq x y z
N MET A 1 9.70 -4.62 25.09
CA MET A 1 9.77 -3.67 23.98
C MET A 1 11.22 -3.21 23.85
N ARG A 2 11.83 -3.37 22.69
CA ARG A 2 13.20 -2.91 22.42
C ARG A 2 13.22 -1.40 22.22
N THR A 3 14.32 -0.75 22.53
CA THR A 3 14.49 0.70 22.41
C THR A 3 15.74 1.03 21.61
N TYR A 4 15.94 2.30 21.27
CA TYR A 4 17.14 2.75 20.57
C TYR A 4 18.44 2.51 21.39
N GLU A 5 18.35 2.33 22.71
CA GLU A 5 19.50 1.99 23.57
C GLU A 5 19.98 0.55 23.35
N ASP A 6 19.15 -0.31 22.77
CA ASP A 6 19.45 -1.72 22.47
C ASP A 6 20.00 -1.92 21.03
N LEU A 7 20.15 -0.86 20.22
CA LEU A 7 20.50 -0.94 18.78
C LEU A 7 21.81 -1.65 18.48
N ASP A 8 22.80 -1.61 19.39
CA ASP A 8 24.08 -2.33 19.21
C ASP A 8 23.86 -3.84 19.05
N SER A 9 22.77 -4.38 19.61
CA SER A 9 22.38 -5.80 19.50
C SER A 9 21.28 -6.07 18.47
N PHE A 10 20.92 -5.11 17.62
CA PHE A 10 19.79 -5.20 16.69
C PHE A 10 19.78 -6.47 15.84
N GLN A 11 20.94 -6.91 15.38
CA GLN A 11 21.07 -8.13 14.57
C GLN A 11 20.67 -9.41 15.33
N GLU A 12 20.76 -9.39 16.66
CA GLU A 12 20.45 -10.52 17.54
C GLU A 12 18.97 -10.53 18.00
N TRP A 13 18.20 -9.49 17.64
CA TRP A 13 16.80 -9.42 18.03
C TRP A 13 15.97 -10.45 17.26
N ARG A 14 14.85 -10.89 17.87
CA ARG A 14 13.84 -11.67 17.15
C ARG A 14 13.27 -10.81 16.02
N GLU A 15 12.86 -11.44 14.93
CA GLU A 15 12.29 -10.71 13.76
C GLU A 15 11.08 -9.85 14.17
N GLU A 16 10.18 -10.37 15.01
CA GLU A 16 9.05 -9.62 15.54
C GLU A 16 9.45 -8.33 16.29
N ASP A 17 10.54 -8.40 17.09
CA ASP A 17 11.05 -7.20 17.80
C ASP A 17 11.68 -6.20 16.80
N LYS A 18 12.29 -6.68 15.70
CA LYS A 18 12.82 -5.83 14.62
C LYS A 18 11.69 -5.15 13.86
N ASP A 19 10.64 -5.89 13.51
CA ASP A 19 9.46 -5.37 12.83
C ASP A 19 8.81 -4.28 13.65
N ASP A 20 8.48 -4.57 14.91
CA ASP A 20 7.86 -3.61 15.83
C ASP A 20 8.70 -2.34 15.97
N PHE A 21 10.02 -2.48 16.12
CA PHE A 21 10.91 -1.33 16.25
C PHE A 21 10.93 -0.50 14.96
N THR A 22 11.07 -1.14 13.80
CA THR A 22 11.16 -0.46 12.51
C THR A 22 9.85 0.25 12.16
N ILE A 23 8.71 -0.40 12.40
CA ILE A 23 7.37 0.19 12.22
C ILE A 23 7.21 1.40 13.14
N ASN A 24 7.63 1.32 14.40
CA ASN A 24 7.55 2.46 15.32
C ASN A 24 8.45 3.63 14.89
N VAL A 25 9.63 3.36 14.34
CA VAL A 25 10.49 4.41 13.74
C VAL A 25 9.77 5.04 12.54
N MET A 26 9.17 4.25 11.66
CA MET A 26 8.41 4.74 10.52
C MET A 26 7.23 5.63 10.95
N LYS A 27 6.45 5.20 11.95
CA LYS A 27 5.37 6.00 12.55
C LYS A 27 5.90 7.31 13.15
N GLY A 28 7.09 7.28 13.76
CA GLY A 28 7.79 8.48 14.23
C GLY A 28 8.12 9.45 13.10
N LEU A 29 8.64 8.96 11.97
CA LEU A 29 8.94 9.79 10.80
C LEU A 29 7.67 10.42 10.21
N ILE A 30 6.55 9.67 10.16
CA ILE A 30 5.25 10.17 9.70
C ILE A 30 4.77 11.32 10.59
N MET A 31 4.79 11.13 11.91
CA MET A 31 4.38 12.15 12.86
C MET A 31 5.25 13.41 12.78
N ASP A 32 6.56 13.24 12.75
CA ASP A 32 7.50 14.37 12.74
C ASP A 32 7.42 15.15 11.42
N GLY A 33 7.27 14.47 10.28
CA GLY A 33 7.11 15.12 8.98
C GLY A 33 5.84 15.96 8.92
N VAL A 34 4.71 15.40 9.31
CA VAL A 34 3.41 16.09 9.35
C VAL A 34 3.43 17.25 10.36
N ARG A 35 4.00 17.03 11.54
CA ARG A 35 4.11 18.07 12.58
C ARG A 35 5.00 19.23 12.13
N LYS A 36 6.15 18.92 11.50
CA LYS A 36 7.06 19.94 10.98
C LYS A 36 6.42 20.78 9.89
N ALA A 37 5.67 20.15 8.99
CA ALA A 37 4.93 20.84 7.93
C ALA A 37 3.72 21.61 8.48
N ASN A 38 3.30 21.37 9.72
CA ASN A 38 2.05 21.85 10.31
C ASN A 38 0.84 21.58 9.40
N SER A 39 0.90 20.51 8.62
CA SER A 39 -0.10 20.11 7.62
C SER A 39 0.13 18.67 7.21
N GLY A 40 -0.93 17.90 7.05
CA GLY A 40 -0.86 16.51 6.58
C GLY A 40 -1.87 15.60 7.27
N HIS A 41 -1.80 14.31 6.96
CA HIS A 41 -2.75 13.29 7.41
C HIS A 41 -1.96 12.11 8.03
N PRO A 42 -1.67 12.13 9.33
CA PRO A 42 -0.87 11.08 9.96
C PRO A 42 -1.69 9.81 10.27
N GLY A 43 -3.02 9.93 10.42
CA GLY A 43 -3.87 8.88 10.98
C GLY A 43 -3.84 7.56 10.20
N GLY A 44 -4.29 7.56 8.96
CA GLY A 44 -4.28 6.39 8.09
C GLY A 44 -2.86 5.95 7.75
N ALA A 45 -1.93 6.89 7.53
CA ALA A 45 -0.52 6.58 7.32
C ALA A 45 0.10 5.74 8.47
N MET A 46 -0.32 5.97 9.72
CA MET A 46 0.13 5.19 10.87
C MET A 46 -0.62 3.85 10.99
N SER A 47 -1.94 3.82 10.77
CA SER A 47 -2.71 2.58 10.84
C SER A 47 -2.32 1.57 9.76
N SER A 48 -1.92 2.05 8.58
CA SER A 48 -1.48 1.23 7.44
C SER A 48 0.00 0.81 7.52
N SER A 49 0.76 1.33 8.51
CA SER A 49 2.21 1.13 8.60
C SER A 49 2.62 -0.32 8.73
N ASP A 50 1.88 -1.12 9.50
CA ASP A 50 2.19 -2.55 9.74
C ASP A 50 2.12 -3.33 8.41
N PHE A 51 1.02 -3.20 7.67
CA PHE A 51 0.88 -3.83 6.35
C PHE A 51 1.94 -3.34 5.36
N ALA A 52 2.11 -2.02 5.24
CA ALA A 52 2.99 -1.44 4.24
C ALA A 52 4.46 -1.81 4.49
N TYR A 53 4.89 -1.86 5.75
CA TYR A 53 6.23 -2.31 6.11
C TYR A 53 6.47 -3.78 5.73
N ILE A 54 5.57 -4.68 6.14
CA ILE A 54 5.70 -6.11 5.83
C ILE A 54 5.70 -6.34 4.31
N LEU A 55 4.82 -5.65 3.58
CA LEU A 55 4.79 -5.72 2.12
C LEU A 55 6.15 -5.31 1.51
N PHE A 56 6.70 -4.16 1.90
CA PHE A 56 7.95 -3.62 1.33
C PHE A 56 9.19 -4.41 1.72
N SER A 57 9.22 -4.96 2.95
CA SER A 57 10.39 -5.68 3.46
C SER A 57 10.47 -7.14 3.00
N GLU A 58 9.31 -7.79 2.71
CA GLU A 58 9.28 -9.23 2.52
C GLU A 58 8.70 -9.69 1.17
N TYR A 59 7.78 -8.92 0.59
CA TYR A 59 7.00 -9.40 -0.57
C TYR A 59 7.15 -8.58 -1.84
N LEU A 60 7.38 -7.28 -1.73
CA LEU A 60 7.44 -6.38 -2.87
C LEU A 60 8.75 -6.57 -3.65
N SER A 61 8.63 -7.06 -4.88
CA SER A 61 9.78 -7.23 -5.79
C SER A 61 10.13 -5.89 -6.43
N LEU A 62 11.18 -5.27 -5.95
CA LEU A 62 11.72 -4.02 -6.49
C LEU A 62 13.25 -4.04 -6.49
N ASP A 63 13.85 -3.29 -7.40
CA ASP A 63 15.30 -3.06 -7.43
C ASP A 63 15.58 -1.60 -7.06
N PRO A 64 16.19 -1.34 -5.88
CA PRO A 64 16.53 0.02 -5.46
C PRO A 64 17.51 0.74 -6.41
N ASP A 65 18.38 -0.01 -7.07
CA ASP A 65 19.37 0.53 -8.02
C ASP A 65 18.80 0.74 -9.43
N ASN A 66 17.68 0.05 -9.75
CA ASN A 66 16.97 0.17 -11.03
C ASN A 66 15.46 0.36 -10.80
N PRO A 67 15.04 1.56 -10.37
CA PRO A 67 13.64 1.83 -10.03
C PRO A 67 12.67 1.71 -11.21
N ASP A 68 13.19 1.74 -12.44
CA ASP A 68 12.40 1.62 -13.67
C ASP A 68 12.39 0.19 -14.24
N TRP A 69 12.88 -0.80 -13.47
CA TRP A 69 12.84 -2.18 -13.88
C TRP A 69 11.43 -2.62 -14.28
N GLU A 70 11.28 -3.10 -15.52
CA GLU A 70 9.98 -3.37 -16.12
C GLU A 70 9.17 -4.44 -15.37
N ASN A 71 9.83 -5.46 -14.80
CA ASN A 71 9.17 -6.56 -14.09
C ASN A 71 9.11 -6.34 -12.56
N ARG A 72 9.31 -5.10 -12.08
CA ARG A 72 9.10 -4.77 -10.67
C ARG A 72 7.62 -4.88 -10.31
N ASP A 73 7.31 -5.20 -9.08
CA ASP A 73 5.95 -5.07 -8.56
C ASP A 73 5.52 -3.60 -8.53
N ARG A 74 4.23 -3.35 -8.61
CA ARG A 74 3.63 -2.01 -8.55
C ARG A 74 2.99 -1.81 -7.19
N PHE A 75 3.39 -0.74 -6.48
CA PHE A 75 2.71 -0.32 -5.26
C PHE A 75 2.00 1.00 -5.49
N VAL A 76 0.68 0.99 -5.38
CA VAL A 76 -0.19 2.17 -5.57
C VAL A 76 -0.77 2.58 -4.23
N LEU A 77 -0.36 3.75 -3.73
CA LEU A 77 -1.01 4.39 -2.57
C LEU A 77 -2.23 5.17 -3.07
N SER A 78 -3.40 4.51 -3.12
CA SER A 78 -4.66 5.14 -3.52
C SER A 78 -5.10 6.21 -2.51
N ALA A 79 -4.95 5.93 -1.22
CA ALA A 79 -5.11 6.91 -0.15
C ALA A 79 -3.95 7.93 -0.17
N GLY A 80 -3.87 8.73 -1.24
CA GLY A 80 -2.74 9.62 -1.52
C GLY A 80 -2.45 10.65 -0.43
N HIS A 81 -3.43 10.98 0.38
CA HIS A 81 -3.26 11.84 1.57
C HIS A 81 -2.34 11.21 2.63
N GLU A 82 -2.12 9.90 2.61
CA GLU A 82 -1.17 9.18 3.46
C GLU A 82 0.27 9.22 2.94
N SER A 83 0.61 10.14 2.07
CA SER A 83 1.87 10.23 1.34
C SER A 83 3.13 10.11 2.21
N MET A 84 3.12 10.58 3.47
CA MET A 84 4.24 10.39 4.40
C MET A 84 4.54 8.92 4.70
N LEU A 85 3.56 8.01 4.63
CA LEU A 85 3.80 6.57 4.69
C LEU A 85 4.71 6.13 3.53
N LEU A 86 4.31 6.45 2.29
CA LEU A 86 5.09 6.08 1.11
C LEU A 86 6.49 6.69 1.14
N TYR A 87 6.62 7.96 1.53
CA TYR A 87 7.93 8.62 1.61
C TYR A 87 8.83 8.02 2.69
N SER A 88 8.26 7.58 3.82
CA SER A 88 9.00 6.86 4.86
C SER A 88 9.50 5.50 4.35
N LEU A 89 8.70 4.77 3.58
CA LEU A 89 9.11 3.52 2.93
C LEU A 89 10.20 3.75 1.89
N LEU A 90 10.08 4.77 1.06
CA LEU A 90 11.11 5.14 0.08
C LEU A 90 12.42 5.60 0.76
N PHE A 91 12.33 6.27 1.91
CA PHE A 91 13.50 6.59 2.72
C PHE A 91 14.18 5.32 3.26
N MET A 92 13.41 4.38 3.82
CA MET A 92 13.94 3.11 4.33
C MET A 92 14.54 2.24 3.21
N SER A 93 14.02 2.34 1.99
CA SER A 93 14.56 1.68 0.80
C SER A 93 15.76 2.42 0.18
N GLY A 94 16.24 3.50 0.79
CA GLY A 94 17.39 4.27 0.30
C GLY A 94 17.11 5.19 -0.88
N LYS A 95 15.86 5.37 -1.30
CA LYS A 95 15.46 6.22 -2.43
C LYS A 95 15.25 7.69 -2.06
N MET A 96 15.08 7.98 -0.79
CA MET A 96 14.93 9.33 -0.25
C MET A 96 15.91 9.57 0.88
N THR A 97 16.21 10.83 1.15
CA THR A 97 17.03 11.27 2.28
C THR A 97 16.15 11.75 3.44
N LEU A 98 16.73 11.82 4.63
CA LEU A 98 16.04 12.41 5.78
C LEU A 98 15.68 13.89 5.54
N ASP A 99 16.48 14.61 4.76
CA ASP A 99 16.21 16.02 4.44
C ASP A 99 15.06 16.15 3.43
N ASP A 100 14.85 15.17 2.54
CA ASP A 100 13.65 15.10 1.71
C ASP A 100 12.39 14.96 2.61
N LEU A 101 12.41 14.07 3.60
CA LEU A 101 11.29 13.90 4.55
C LEU A 101 11.05 15.17 5.38
N LYS A 102 12.12 15.84 5.82
CA LYS A 102 12.01 17.12 6.55
C LYS A 102 11.42 18.25 5.70
N SER A 103 11.40 18.10 4.39
CA SER A 103 10.86 19.07 3.43
C SER A 103 9.41 18.77 3.01
N PHE A 104 8.73 17.90 3.74
CA PHE A 104 7.34 17.52 3.46
C PHE A 104 6.43 18.74 3.27
N ARG A 105 5.68 18.74 2.15
CA ARG A 105 4.77 19.82 1.75
C ARG A 105 5.43 21.20 1.54
N GLN A 106 6.75 21.25 1.41
CA GLN A 106 7.41 22.51 1.04
C GLN A 106 7.40 22.68 -0.48
N PHE A 107 7.43 23.94 -0.93
CA PHE A 107 7.47 24.23 -2.36
C PHE A 107 8.70 23.60 -3.02
N GLN A 108 8.53 22.93 -4.14
CA GLN A 108 9.57 22.21 -4.90
C GLN A 108 10.27 21.06 -4.12
N SER A 109 9.67 20.57 -3.03
CA SER A 109 10.21 19.38 -2.35
C SER A 109 9.89 18.10 -3.13
N LYS A 110 10.65 17.03 -2.87
CA LYS A 110 10.37 15.67 -3.36
C LYS A 110 9.28 14.96 -2.56
N THR A 111 8.71 15.62 -1.57
CA THR A 111 7.70 15.07 -0.67
C THR A 111 6.45 15.95 -0.65
N PRO A 112 5.74 16.09 -1.79
CA PRO A 112 4.49 16.84 -1.85
C PRO A 112 3.41 16.20 -0.97
N GLY A 113 2.29 16.89 -0.78
CA GLY A 113 1.19 16.47 0.10
C GLY A 113 0.45 15.21 -0.36
N HIS A 114 0.58 14.85 -1.63
CA HIS A 114 0.09 13.63 -2.27
C HIS A 114 1.19 13.11 -3.20
N PRO A 115 1.26 11.78 -3.45
CA PRO A 115 2.28 11.24 -4.36
C PRO A 115 2.15 11.79 -5.77
N GLU A 116 3.28 12.10 -6.40
CA GLU A 116 3.36 12.57 -7.78
C GLU A 116 4.29 11.65 -8.58
N LEU A 117 3.91 11.30 -9.81
CA LEU A 117 4.60 10.33 -10.66
C LEU A 117 6.07 10.71 -10.96
N GLU A 118 6.38 12.01 -10.91
CA GLU A 118 7.73 12.52 -11.12
C GLU A 118 8.71 12.16 -10.00
N ILE A 119 8.20 11.64 -8.87
CA ILE A 119 9.04 11.22 -7.75
C ILE A 119 9.47 9.76 -7.96
N PRO A 120 10.79 9.47 -8.01
CA PRO A 120 11.27 8.10 -8.20
C PRO A 120 10.72 7.13 -7.14
N GLY A 121 10.11 6.03 -7.60
CA GLY A 121 9.48 5.03 -6.75
C GLY A 121 8.00 5.28 -6.49
N VAL A 122 7.40 6.31 -7.07
CA VAL A 122 5.95 6.55 -7.09
C VAL A 122 5.38 6.04 -8.41
N GLU A 123 4.43 5.12 -8.37
CA GLU A 123 3.87 4.48 -9.56
C GLU A 123 2.79 5.31 -10.26
N CYS A 124 2.10 6.17 -9.53
CA CYS A 124 1.12 7.10 -10.10
C CYS A 124 0.82 8.27 -9.16
N THR A 125 0.38 9.38 -9.75
CA THR A 125 -0.13 10.52 -9.00
C THR A 125 -1.50 10.19 -8.43
N THR A 126 -1.64 10.34 -7.09
CA THR A 126 -2.91 10.10 -6.38
C THR A 126 -3.28 11.31 -5.52
N GLY A 127 -4.48 11.27 -4.91
CA GLY A 127 -5.02 12.37 -4.11
C GLY A 127 -6.53 12.44 -4.23
N PRO A 128 -7.10 12.50 -5.45
CA PRO A 128 -8.54 12.26 -5.63
C PRO A 128 -8.85 10.80 -5.26
N LEU A 129 -9.68 10.60 -4.23
CA LEU A 129 -9.99 9.28 -3.68
C LEU A 129 -10.56 8.32 -4.74
N GLY A 130 -10.23 7.05 -4.62
CA GLY A 130 -10.67 5.98 -5.54
C GLY A 130 -9.93 5.92 -6.88
N GLN A 131 -9.26 7.00 -7.31
CA GLN A 131 -8.55 7.03 -8.59
C GLN A 131 -7.36 6.06 -8.60
N GLY A 132 -6.61 5.97 -7.49
CA GLY A 132 -5.50 5.04 -7.35
C GLY A 132 -5.93 3.58 -7.49
N VAL A 133 -7.12 3.21 -7.00
CA VAL A 133 -7.71 1.88 -7.20
C VAL A 133 -7.90 1.61 -8.69
N GLY A 134 -8.49 2.56 -9.42
CA GLY A 134 -8.68 2.44 -10.88
C GLY A 134 -7.37 2.34 -11.64
N MET A 135 -6.37 3.16 -11.30
CA MET A 135 -5.04 3.14 -11.92
C MET A 135 -4.30 1.82 -11.66
N GLY A 136 -4.30 1.32 -10.41
CA GLY A 136 -3.68 0.05 -10.06
C GLY A 136 -4.34 -1.14 -10.78
N ILE A 137 -5.67 -1.14 -10.92
CA ILE A 137 -6.38 -2.15 -11.71
C ILE A 137 -5.96 -2.07 -13.19
N GLY A 138 -5.78 -0.86 -13.72
CA GLY A 138 -5.24 -0.67 -15.07
C GLY A 138 -3.83 -1.22 -15.23
N MET A 139 -2.96 -1.07 -14.23
CA MET A 139 -1.61 -1.65 -14.22
C MET A 139 -1.64 -3.18 -14.19
N ALA A 140 -2.52 -3.78 -13.36
CA ALA A 140 -2.69 -5.23 -13.33
C ALA A 140 -3.24 -5.80 -14.65
N LEU A 141 -4.15 -5.10 -15.30
CA LEU A 141 -4.62 -5.46 -16.65
C LEU A 141 -3.49 -5.36 -17.67
N ALA A 142 -2.68 -4.30 -17.60
CA ALA A 142 -1.53 -4.12 -18.50
C ALA A 142 -0.52 -5.27 -18.35
N GLU A 143 -0.26 -5.73 -17.11
CA GLU A 143 0.60 -6.92 -16.87
C GLU A 143 0.05 -8.14 -17.61
N VAL A 144 -1.23 -8.46 -17.46
CA VAL A 144 -1.86 -9.61 -18.17
C VAL A 144 -1.72 -9.48 -19.67
N MET A 145 -1.97 -8.29 -20.23
CA MET A 145 -1.85 -8.04 -21.67
C MET A 145 -0.40 -8.20 -22.17
N LEU A 146 0.56 -7.65 -21.43
CA LEU A 146 1.99 -7.75 -21.77
C LEU A 146 2.51 -9.17 -21.59
N HIS A 147 2.10 -9.85 -20.52
CA HIS A 147 2.43 -11.25 -20.28
C HIS A 147 2.05 -12.10 -21.51
N HIS A 148 0.81 -11.98 -21.98
CA HIS A 148 0.34 -12.73 -23.16
C HIS A 148 1.00 -12.28 -24.47
N ALA A 149 1.32 -10.99 -24.62
CA ALA A 149 1.99 -10.48 -25.80
C ALA A 149 3.43 -10.98 -25.93
N PHE A 150 4.11 -11.21 -24.80
CA PHE A 150 5.50 -11.69 -24.76
C PHE A 150 5.64 -13.18 -24.41
N ASP A 151 4.53 -13.90 -24.18
CA ASP A 151 4.53 -15.35 -23.96
C ASP A 151 4.81 -16.06 -25.28
N HIS A 152 6.08 -16.20 -25.61
CA HIS A 152 6.53 -16.92 -26.76
C HIS A 152 6.74 -18.40 -26.42
N LYS A 153 5.90 -19.28 -26.89
CA LYS A 153 6.07 -20.76 -27.05
C LYS A 153 6.90 -21.56 -26.03
N SER A 154 7.66 -20.87 -25.17
CA SER A 154 8.42 -21.43 -24.04
C SER A 154 7.61 -21.55 -22.75
N GLY A 155 6.45 -20.88 -22.68
CA GLY A 155 5.64 -20.81 -21.47
C GLY A 155 6.23 -19.92 -20.37
N GLU A 156 7.28 -19.14 -20.66
CA GLU A 156 7.93 -18.23 -19.74
C GLU A 156 7.85 -16.79 -20.29
N SER A 157 6.91 -16.01 -19.79
CA SER A 157 6.90 -14.57 -20.06
C SER A 157 7.98 -13.86 -19.24
N PRO A 158 8.73 -12.90 -19.82
CA PRO A 158 9.68 -12.09 -19.08
C PRO A 158 8.98 -11.10 -18.12
N LEU A 159 7.66 -10.91 -18.24
CA LEU A 159 6.86 -10.02 -17.42
C LEU A 159 5.87 -10.81 -16.57
N SER A 160 6.02 -10.71 -15.27
CA SER A 160 5.19 -11.43 -14.30
C SER A 160 5.30 -10.74 -12.94
N HIS A 161 4.62 -9.60 -12.78
CA HIS A 161 4.68 -8.81 -11.54
C HIS A 161 3.30 -8.67 -10.89
N PHE A 162 3.28 -8.46 -9.59
CA PHE A 162 2.08 -8.13 -8.84
C PHE A 162 1.79 -6.63 -8.86
N THR A 163 0.52 -6.28 -8.66
CA THR A 163 0.09 -4.92 -8.35
C THR A 163 -0.58 -4.91 -6.98
N TYR A 164 -0.02 -4.14 -6.08
CA TYR A 164 -0.53 -3.92 -4.73
C TYR A 164 -1.13 -2.52 -4.63
N ILE A 165 -2.34 -2.43 -4.10
CA ILE A 165 -3.03 -1.15 -3.90
C ILE A 165 -3.33 -1.00 -2.42
N LEU A 166 -2.99 0.15 -1.81
CA LEU A 166 -3.42 0.52 -0.47
C LEU A 166 -4.51 1.58 -0.58
N ALA A 167 -5.69 1.29 -0.05
CA ALA A 167 -6.86 2.15 -0.06
C ALA A 167 -7.44 2.32 1.35
N GLY A 168 -8.01 3.47 1.63
CA GLY A 168 -8.76 3.73 2.85
C GLY A 168 -10.27 3.70 2.65
N ASP A 169 -11.02 3.96 3.73
CA ASP A 169 -12.50 4.00 3.71
C ASP A 169 -13.05 4.91 2.61
N GLY A 170 -12.48 6.10 2.44
CA GLY A 170 -12.94 7.07 1.44
C GLY A 170 -12.71 6.64 0.00
N ASP A 171 -11.66 5.85 -0.28
CA ASP A 171 -11.40 5.34 -1.63
C ASP A 171 -12.50 4.39 -2.10
N LEU A 172 -12.95 3.47 -1.23
CA LEU A 172 -13.93 2.46 -1.59
C LEU A 172 -15.36 3.02 -1.68
N GLN A 173 -15.61 4.20 -1.11
CA GLN A 173 -16.89 4.92 -1.28
C GLN A 173 -17.01 5.58 -2.66
N GLU A 174 -15.91 5.71 -3.39
CA GLU A 174 -15.93 6.34 -4.71
C GLU A 174 -16.42 5.38 -5.81
N PRO A 175 -17.38 5.79 -6.64
CA PRO A 175 -17.91 4.93 -7.71
C PRO A 175 -16.84 4.43 -8.69
N VAL A 176 -15.78 5.20 -8.92
CA VAL A 176 -14.67 4.80 -9.80
C VAL A 176 -13.94 3.58 -9.26
N ALA A 177 -13.74 3.48 -7.94
CA ALA A 177 -13.10 2.32 -7.32
C ALA A 177 -13.96 1.06 -7.50
N LEU A 178 -15.24 1.13 -7.18
CA LEU A 178 -16.16 0.00 -7.31
C LEU A 178 -16.38 -0.41 -8.76
N GLY A 179 -16.51 0.54 -9.67
CA GLY A 179 -16.63 0.26 -11.11
C GLY A 179 -15.40 -0.43 -11.69
N ALA A 180 -14.20 0.01 -11.31
CA ALA A 180 -12.95 -0.64 -11.70
C ALA A 180 -12.80 -2.03 -11.06
N ALA A 181 -13.18 -2.18 -9.78
CA ALA A 181 -13.14 -3.47 -9.08
C ALA A 181 -14.05 -4.52 -9.75
N ALA A 182 -15.23 -4.13 -10.24
CA ALA A 182 -16.12 -5.03 -10.98
C ALA A 182 -15.45 -5.55 -12.26
N LEU A 183 -14.70 -4.70 -12.98
CA LEU A 183 -13.93 -5.12 -14.15
C LEU A 183 -12.77 -6.05 -13.78
N ALA A 184 -12.05 -5.76 -12.71
CA ALA A 184 -10.94 -6.60 -12.24
C ALA A 184 -11.40 -8.03 -11.91
N GLY A 185 -12.53 -8.17 -11.23
CA GLY A 185 -13.14 -9.48 -10.97
C GLY A 185 -13.60 -10.18 -12.24
N HIS A 186 -14.24 -9.44 -13.16
CA HIS A 186 -14.67 -9.98 -14.46
C HIS A 186 -13.49 -10.52 -15.29
N TRP A 187 -12.34 -9.85 -15.26
CA TRP A 187 -11.14 -10.26 -15.98
C TRP A 187 -10.28 -11.28 -15.23
N GLY A 188 -10.60 -11.57 -13.96
CA GLY A 188 -9.85 -12.53 -13.15
C GLY A 188 -8.40 -12.10 -12.94
N LEU A 189 -8.13 -10.84 -12.54
CA LEU A 189 -6.77 -10.31 -12.40
C LEU A 189 -6.06 -10.92 -11.18
N GLY A 190 -5.54 -12.14 -11.28
CA GLY A 190 -4.99 -12.91 -10.17
C GLY A 190 -3.74 -12.33 -9.51
N LYS A 191 -3.03 -11.40 -10.16
CA LYS A 191 -1.87 -10.71 -9.58
C LYS A 191 -2.21 -9.32 -9.02
N LEU A 192 -3.48 -9.06 -8.73
CA LEU A 192 -3.96 -7.83 -8.13
C LEU A 192 -4.34 -8.07 -6.66
N ILE A 193 -3.70 -7.35 -5.77
CA ILE A 193 -3.97 -7.39 -4.33
C ILE A 193 -4.32 -5.98 -3.86
N LEU A 194 -5.54 -5.80 -3.39
CA LEU A 194 -6.03 -4.57 -2.79
C LEU A 194 -6.07 -4.73 -1.27
N TYR A 195 -5.29 -3.95 -0.55
CA TYR A 195 -5.41 -3.81 0.89
C TYR A 195 -6.30 -2.62 1.22
N TYR A 196 -7.36 -2.87 2.00
CA TYR A 196 -8.24 -1.86 2.52
C TYR A 196 -7.97 -1.65 4.00
N ASP A 197 -7.43 -0.47 4.34
CA ASP A 197 -7.28 -0.02 5.73
C ASP A 197 -8.65 0.38 6.30
N SER A 198 -9.31 -0.57 6.95
CA SER A 198 -10.63 -0.42 7.57
C SER A 198 -10.47 0.09 8.99
N ASN A 199 -10.12 1.37 9.14
CA ASN A 199 -9.86 2.02 10.43
C ASN A 199 -11.09 2.72 11.03
N ASN A 200 -12.23 2.67 10.33
CA ASN A 200 -13.52 3.21 10.77
C ASN A 200 -13.52 4.72 11.01
N ALA A 201 -12.61 5.47 10.39
CA ALA A 201 -12.53 6.91 10.57
C ALA A 201 -12.45 7.69 9.25
N GLN A 202 -13.11 8.81 9.20
CA GLN A 202 -13.09 9.80 8.12
C GLN A 202 -12.90 11.20 8.70
N ILE A 203 -12.70 12.21 7.84
CA ILE A 203 -12.50 13.61 8.26
C ILE A 203 -13.55 14.06 9.32
N SER A 204 -14.81 13.65 9.15
CA SER A 204 -15.92 14.07 10.02
C SER A 204 -16.20 13.13 11.18
N GLY A 205 -15.40 12.07 11.37
CA GLY A 205 -15.56 11.07 12.42
C GLY A 205 -15.80 9.65 11.89
N ASN A 206 -16.64 8.87 12.57
CA ASN A 206 -16.88 7.47 12.26
C ASN A 206 -17.52 7.27 10.86
N VAL A 207 -17.01 6.29 10.11
CA VAL A 207 -17.49 5.90 8.76
C VAL A 207 -18.98 5.59 8.76
N GLY A 208 -19.51 4.91 9.77
CA GLY A 208 -20.93 4.54 9.88
C GLY A 208 -21.92 5.71 9.86
N ARG A 209 -21.45 6.97 9.89
CA ARG A 209 -22.30 8.15 9.69
C ARG A 209 -22.65 8.38 8.21
N ALA A 210 -21.81 7.88 7.29
CA ALA A 210 -21.93 8.14 5.86
C ALA A 210 -22.03 6.86 5.02
N ASP A 211 -21.49 5.74 5.52
CA ASP A 211 -21.41 4.49 4.79
C ASP A 211 -21.76 3.28 5.68
N SER A 212 -22.57 2.37 5.14
CA SER A 212 -22.94 1.10 5.75
C SER A 212 -22.77 -0.07 4.78
N THR A 213 -21.92 0.12 3.77
CA THR A 213 -21.71 -0.83 2.68
C THR A 213 -21.05 -2.11 3.21
N ASN A 214 -21.58 -3.26 2.80
CA ASN A 214 -20.95 -4.55 3.02
C ASN A 214 -19.93 -4.82 1.91
N TYR A 215 -18.69 -4.34 2.10
CA TYR A 215 -17.61 -4.52 1.12
C TYR A 215 -17.25 -5.99 0.89
N VAL A 216 -17.33 -6.85 1.92
CA VAL A 216 -17.12 -8.30 1.75
C VAL A 216 -18.08 -8.83 0.69
N GLY A 217 -19.39 -8.67 0.89
CA GLY A 217 -20.39 -9.20 -0.03
C GLY A 217 -20.33 -8.58 -1.43
N ILE A 218 -20.00 -7.28 -1.55
CA ILE A 218 -19.84 -6.61 -2.84
C ILE A 218 -18.67 -7.19 -3.61
N PHE A 219 -17.48 -7.27 -3.02
CA PHE A 219 -16.30 -7.77 -3.70
C PHE A 219 -16.41 -9.27 -4.03
N GLU A 220 -16.95 -10.09 -3.13
CA GLU A 220 -17.25 -11.51 -3.42
C GLU A 220 -18.19 -11.65 -4.62
N SER A 221 -19.25 -10.82 -4.70
CA SER A 221 -20.18 -10.83 -5.83
C SER A 221 -19.57 -10.39 -7.15
N MET A 222 -18.47 -9.62 -7.10
CA MET A 222 -17.67 -9.20 -8.25
C MET A 222 -16.62 -10.23 -8.66
N GLY A 223 -16.47 -11.37 -7.94
CA GLY A 223 -15.50 -12.42 -8.26
C GLY A 223 -14.13 -12.20 -7.63
N TRP A 224 -14.05 -11.49 -6.52
CA TRP A 224 -12.83 -11.33 -5.73
C TRP A 224 -12.74 -12.37 -4.61
N ASN A 225 -11.52 -12.78 -4.29
CA ASN A 225 -11.20 -13.42 -3.01
C ASN A 225 -11.15 -12.35 -1.93
N VAL A 226 -11.93 -12.52 -0.84
CA VAL A 226 -11.98 -11.52 0.24
C VAL A 226 -11.54 -12.15 1.55
N ARG A 227 -10.67 -11.44 2.26
CA ARG A 227 -10.19 -11.87 3.58
C ARG A 227 -10.17 -10.69 4.55
N GLU A 228 -10.83 -10.86 5.70
CA GLU A 228 -10.72 -9.92 6.83
C GLU A 228 -9.64 -10.40 7.80
N ILE A 229 -8.80 -9.46 8.27
CA ILE A 229 -7.69 -9.73 9.20
C ILE A 229 -7.62 -8.65 10.28
N ASP A 230 -6.90 -8.94 11.37
CA ASP A 230 -6.36 -7.89 12.24
C ASP A 230 -5.18 -7.23 11.52
N GLY A 231 -5.35 -5.97 11.08
CA GLY A 231 -4.35 -5.22 10.33
C GLY A 231 -3.12 -4.79 11.16
N HIS A 232 -3.08 -5.11 12.45
CA HIS A 232 -1.93 -4.94 13.34
C HIS A 232 -1.29 -6.27 13.75
N ASN A 233 -1.83 -7.42 13.28
CA ASN A 233 -1.23 -8.72 13.50
C ASN A 233 -0.34 -9.09 12.32
N HIS A 234 0.98 -9.09 12.53
CA HIS A 234 1.97 -9.33 11.49
C HIS A 234 1.85 -10.73 10.85
N GLU A 235 1.50 -11.75 11.63
CA GLU A 235 1.26 -13.10 11.11
C GLU A 235 0.01 -13.16 10.22
N ASP A 236 -1.07 -12.50 10.62
CA ASP A 236 -2.30 -12.40 9.82
C ASP A 236 -2.03 -11.69 8.49
N ILE A 237 -1.23 -10.62 8.50
CA ILE A 237 -0.83 -9.87 7.30
C ILE A 237 -0.03 -10.78 6.35
N ARG A 238 1.01 -11.46 6.84
CA ARG A 238 1.83 -12.40 6.05
C ARG A 238 0.98 -13.49 5.42
N ASN A 239 0.17 -14.16 6.24
CA ASN A 239 -0.73 -15.22 5.77
C ASN A 239 -1.75 -14.75 4.73
N ALA A 240 -2.23 -13.50 4.84
CA ALA A 240 -3.16 -12.93 3.87
C ALA A 240 -2.47 -12.66 2.53
N ILE A 241 -1.25 -12.07 2.54
CA ILE A 241 -0.47 -11.80 1.33
C ILE A 241 -0.09 -13.12 0.64
N GLU A 242 0.44 -14.09 1.38
CA GLU A 242 0.83 -15.40 0.83
C GLU A 242 -0.35 -16.12 0.19
N THR A 243 -1.52 -16.10 0.85
CA THR A 243 -2.74 -16.68 0.30
C THR A 243 -3.16 -15.96 -0.99
N ALA A 244 -3.15 -14.64 -0.99
CA ALA A 244 -3.53 -13.83 -2.14
C ALA A 244 -2.61 -14.07 -3.35
N LYS A 245 -1.31 -14.32 -3.12
CA LYS A 245 -0.32 -14.55 -4.20
C LYS A 245 -0.50 -15.88 -4.94
N VAL A 246 -1.23 -16.84 -4.38
CA VAL A 246 -1.42 -18.17 -5.01
C VAL A 246 -2.82 -18.39 -5.57
N ILE A 247 -3.73 -17.45 -5.36
CA ILE A 247 -5.12 -17.52 -5.84
C ILE A 247 -5.21 -16.83 -7.22
N ASP A 248 -5.83 -17.54 -8.18
CA ASP A 248 -6.00 -17.05 -9.56
C ASP A 248 -7.28 -16.19 -9.69
N MET A 249 -7.41 -15.19 -8.83
CA MET A 249 -8.43 -14.13 -8.88
C MET A 249 -7.96 -12.92 -8.07
N PRO A 250 -8.46 -11.72 -8.34
CA PRO A 250 -8.06 -10.55 -7.56
C PRO A 250 -8.43 -10.73 -6.10
N SER A 251 -7.57 -10.23 -5.20
CA SER A 251 -7.75 -10.40 -3.75
C SER A 251 -7.96 -9.06 -3.05
N LEU A 252 -8.97 -8.99 -2.18
CA LEU A 252 -9.20 -7.91 -1.23
C LEU A 252 -8.82 -8.38 0.17
N ILE A 253 -7.84 -7.73 0.77
CA ILE A 253 -7.46 -7.92 2.18
C ILE A 253 -8.03 -6.74 2.97
N ILE A 254 -8.97 -6.99 3.85
CA ILE A 254 -9.57 -5.98 4.73
C ILE A 254 -8.86 -6.03 6.08
N GLY A 255 -7.92 -5.11 6.28
CA GLY A 255 -7.23 -4.93 7.54
C GLY A 255 -8.07 -4.12 8.53
N LYS A 256 -8.55 -4.74 9.59
CA LYS A 256 -9.19 -4.00 10.69
C LYS A 256 -8.11 -3.36 11.52
N THR A 257 -8.06 -2.04 11.51
CA THR A 257 -7.02 -1.27 12.19
C THR A 257 -7.60 -0.25 13.15
N THR A 258 -6.74 0.34 13.94
CA THR A 258 -7.04 1.50 14.78
C THR A 258 -6.35 2.72 14.19
N MET A 259 -7.12 3.77 13.91
CA MET A 259 -6.60 5.05 13.41
C MET A 259 -5.44 5.54 14.28
N ALA A 260 -4.32 5.88 13.67
CA ALA A 260 -3.14 6.44 14.32
C ALA A 260 -2.49 5.52 15.38
N LYS A 261 -2.68 4.21 15.30
CA LYS A 261 -2.00 3.25 16.19
C LYS A 261 -0.60 2.95 15.68
#